data_fe9476e17ba8e182adddb4849906e1bc
#
_entry.id   fe9476e17ba8e182adddb4849906e1bc
#
_cell.length_a   1.000
_cell.length_b   1.000
_cell.length_c   1.000
_cell.angle_alpha   90.00
_cell.angle_beta   90.00
_cell.angle_gamma   90.00
#
_symmetry.space_group_name_H-M   'P 1'
#
loop_
_entity.id
_entity.type
_entity.pdbx_description
1 polymer ?
#
loop_
_entity_poly.entity_id
_entity_poly.type
_entity_poly.pdbx_seq_one_letter_code
_entity_poly.pdbx_strand_id
1 'polypeptide(L)'
;FYEDLLVIVKSLLTKSSVWSYENEWRMISMLPDNTLFCRIYSLKPTSVYIGVRTDEEAANTLYQICCEKDIPCYKMVPTYLSGSFSIRPFEYETHIEVANRLKQKSML
;
A
#
# COMPACT_ATOMS: atom_id res chain seq x y z
N PHE A 1 -19.11 28.83 11.57
CA PHE A 1 -17.87 28.00 11.68
C PHE A 1 -18.18 26.50 11.64
N TYR A 2 -19.15 26.07 12.45
CA TYR A 2 -19.55 24.67 12.49
C TYR A 2 -20.21 24.19 11.18
N GLU A 3 -21.05 25.04 10.59
CA GLU A 3 -21.69 24.75 9.31
C GLU A 3 -20.68 24.68 8.17
N ASP A 4 -19.67 25.55 8.15
CA ASP A 4 -18.60 25.55 7.16
C ASP A 4 -17.76 24.26 7.27
N LEU A 5 -17.48 23.83 8.50
CA LEU A 5 -16.76 22.59 8.75
C LEU A 5 -17.53 21.36 8.22
N LEU A 6 -18.84 21.32 8.43
CA LEU A 6 -19.69 20.25 7.92
C LEU A 6 -19.69 20.20 6.39
N VAL A 7 -19.72 21.37 5.72
CA VAL A 7 -19.64 21.45 4.26
C VAL A 7 -18.33 20.89 3.75
N ILE A 8 -17.20 21.24 4.38
CA ILE A 8 -15.87 20.74 4.01
C ILE A 8 -15.82 19.22 4.18
N VAL A 9 -16.25 18.69 5.31
CA VAL A 9 -16.24 17.23 5.58
C VAL A 9 -17.12 16.49 4.58
N LYS A 10 -18.33 16.99 4.30
CA LYS A 10 -19.21 16.40 3.28
C LYS A 10 -18.57 16.40 1.90
N SER A 11 -17.90 17.49 1.52
CA SER A 11 -17.20 17.58 0.23
C SER A 11 -16.10 16.53 0.11
N LEU A 12 -15.31 16.33 1.17
CA LEU A 12 -14.22 15.37 1.19
C LEU A 12 -14.72 13.92 1.20
N LEU A 13 -15.89 13.65 1.76
CA LEU A 13 -16.49 12.32 1.83
C LEU A 13 -17.38 12.01 0.64
N THR A 14 -17.77 13.02 -0.15
CA THR A 14 -18.63 12.84 -1.32
C THR A 14 -17.81 12.42 -2.53
N LYS A 15 -18.35 11.53 -3.30
CA LYS A 15 -17.70 10.94 -4.47
C LYS A 15 -18.73 10.79 -5.57
N SER A 16 -18.33 11.07 -6.82
CA SER A 16 -19.20 10.84 -7.98
C SER A 16 -19.58 9.36 -8.08
N SER A 17 -20.83 9.10 -8.43
CA SER A 17 -21.32 7.73 -8.63
C SER A 17 -20.55 6.95 -9.70
N VAL A 18 -19.91 7.64 -10.64
CA VAL A 18 -19.04 7.03 -11.66
C VAL A 18 -17.89 6.24 -11.02
N TRP A 19 -17.40 6.67 -9.85
CA TRP A 19 -16.31 6.01 -9.12
C TRP A 19 -16.81 5.01 -8.07
N SER A 20 -18.11 4.73 -8.03
CA SER A 20 -18.69 3.83 -7.02
C SER A 20 -18.11 2.42 -7.04
N TYR A 21 -17.59 1.95 -8.19
CA TYR A 21 -16.97 0.64 -8.34
C TYR A 21 -15.72 0.45 -7.49
N GLU A 22 -15.06 1.52 -7.05
CA GLU A 22 -13.87 1.42 -6.23
C GLU A 22 -14.15 0.89 -4.82
N ASN A 23 -15.38 1.02 -4.31
CA ASN A 23 -15.76 0.62 -2.95
C ASN A 23 -14.79 1.16 -1.90
N GLU A 24 -14.45 2.42 -2.04
CA GLU A 24 -13.41 3.08 -1.25
C GLU A 24 -13.90 3.43 0.15
N TRP A 25 -13.04 3.25 1.12
CA TRP A 25 -13.21 3.77 2.47
C TRP A 25 -12.29 4.96 2.68
N ARG A 26 -12.81 6.03 3.26
CA ARG A 26 -12.03 7.23 3.54
C ARG A 26 -12.05 7.56 5.01
N MET A 27 -10.89 7.89 5.53
CA MET A 27 -10.73 8.45 6.87
C MET A 27 -10.13 9.82 6.75
N ILE A 28 -10.76 10.81 7.38
CA ILE A 28 -10.32 12.20 7.32
C ILE A 28 -9.86 12.62 8.71
N SER A 29 -8.66 13.19 8.77
CA SER A 29 -8.11 13.75 10.00
C SER A 29 -7.88 15.24 9.84
N MET A 30 -8.23 16.01 10.87
CA MET A 30 -7.98 17.44 10.93
C MET A 30 -6.62 17.66 11.59
N LEU A 31 -5.73 18.38 10.90
CA LEU A 31 -4.42 18.72 11.45
C LEU A 31 -4.49 20.08 12.17
N PRO A 32 -3.74 20.24 13.28
CA PRO A 32 -3.61 21.56 13.93
C PRO A 32 -2.95 22.55 12.98
N ASP A 33 -3.29 23.84 13.14
CA ASP A 33 -2.65 24.92 12.40
C ASP A 33 -1.13 24.90 12.58
N ASN A 34 -0.38 25.26 11.53
CA ASN A 34 1.09 25.33 11.50
C ASN A 34 1.81 23.97 11.53
N THR A 35 1.15 22.88 11.21
CA THR A 35 1.83 21.58 11.06
C THR A 35 2.11 21.32 9.60
N LEU A 36 3.37 21.57 9.17
CA LEU A 36 3.85 21.21 7.83
C LEU A 36 4.22 19.73 7.75
N PHE A 37 4.69 19.17 8.87
CA PHE A 37 5.04 17.76 8.98
C PHE A 37 4.44 17.22 10.28
N CYS A 38 3.39 16.44 10.16
CA CYS A 38 2.71 15.84 11.29
C CYS A 38 2.66 14.33 11.13
N ARG A 39 3.01 13.61 12.19
CA ARG A 39 2.68 12.19 12.26
C ARG A 39 1.19 12.07 12.52
N ILE A 40 0.48 11.59 11.53
CA ILE A 40 -0.93 11.25 11.69
C ILE A 40 -0.96 9.86 12.34
N TYR A 41 -1.46 9.80 13.56
CA TYR A 41 -1.72 8.52 14.22
C TYR A 41 -2.95 7.91 13.57
N SER A 42 -2.72 7.09 12.56
CA SER A 42 -3.75 6.31 11.92
C SER A 42 -3.73 4.88 12.46
N LEU A 43 -4.71 4.09 12.05
CA LEU A 43 -4.72 2.67 12.34
C LEU A 43 -3.46 2.00 11.78
N LYS A 44 -2.87 1.08 12.53
CA LYS A 44 -1.74 0.30 12.04
C LYS A 44 -2.19 -0.58 10.86
N PRO A 45 -1.53 -0.51 9.70
CA PRO A 45 -1.87 -1.40 8.60
C PRO A 45 -1.65 -2.86 8.98
N THR A 46 -2.51 -3.75 8.51
CA THR A 46 -2.36 -5.19 8.72
C THR A 46 -1.49 -5.84 7.66
N SER A 47 -1.37 -5.23 6.51
CA SER A 47 -0.52 -5.68 5.41
C SER A 47 -0.26 -4.53 4.44
N VAL A 48 0.82 -4.64 3.68
CA VAL A 48 1.19 -3.67 2.63
C VAL A 48 1.35 -4.41 1.31
N TYR A 49 0.76 -3.88 0.26
CA TYR A 49 0.83 -4.43 -1.09
C TYR A 49 1.55 -3.42 -1.99
N ILE A 50 2.69 -3.81 -2.52
CA ILE A 50 3.49 -2.97 -3.40
C ILE A 50 3.03 -3.18 -4.84
N GLY A 51 2.69 -2.10 -5.54
CA GLY A 51 2.19 -2.14 -6.92
C GLY A 51 3.20 -2.71 -7.92
N VAL A 52 2.70 -3.25 -9.02
CA VAL A 52 3.52 -3.88 -10.08
C VAL A 52 4.60 -2.94 -10.61
N ARG A 53 4.26 -1.66 -10.78
CA ARG A 53 5.15 -0.67 -11.39
C ARG A 53 5.96 0.17 -10.39
N THR A 54 5.89 -0.16 -9.12
CA THR A 54 6.68 0.55 -8.11
C THR A 54 8.16 0.30 -8.38
N ASP A 55 8.96 1.36 -8.40
CA ASP A 55 10.40 1.21 -8.61
C ASP A 55 11.05 0.44 -7.45
N GLU A 56 12.16 -0.21 -7.77
CA GLU A 56 12.82 -1.12 -6.85
C GLU A 56 13.29 -0.44 -5.56
N GLU A 57 13.83 0.77 -5.68
CA GLU A 57 14.30 1.54 -4.52
C GLU A 57 13.17 1.85 -3.54
N ALA A 58 12.03 2.35 -4.05
CA ALA A 58 10.85 2.63 -3.24
C ALA A 58 10.30 1.33 -2.63
N ALA A 59 10.25 0.25 -3.39
CA ALA A 59 9.79 -1.05 -2.91
C ALA A 59 10.66 -1.57 -1.76
N ASN A 60 11.98 -1.49 -1.89
CA ASN A 60 12.90 -1.91 -0.84
C ASN A 60 12.78 -1.05 0.42
N THR A 61 12.58 0.24 0.27
CA THR A 61 12.37 1.15 1.40
C THR A 61 11.09 0.79 2.16
N LEU A 62 9.99 0.54 1.44
CA LEU A 62 8.73 0.11 2.04
C LEU A 62 8.88 -1.24 2.74
N TYR A 63 9.58 -2.17 2.13
CA TYR A 63 9.84 -3.48 2.73
C TYR A 63 10.61 -3.36 4.04
N GLN A 64 11.64 -2.53 4.09
CA GLN A 64 12.40 -2.29 5.32
C GLN A 64 11.53 -1.71 6.44
N ILE A 65 10.67 -0.74 6.10
CA ILE A 65 9.73 -0.17 7.06
C ILE A 65 8.76 -1.25 7.57
N CYS A 66 8.26 -2.10 6.69
CA CYS A 66 7.38 -3.20 7.07
C CYS A 66 8.07 -4.20 8.00
N CYS A 67 9.34 -4.52 7.74
CA CYS A 67 10.12 -5.40 8.62
C CYS A 67 10.32 -4.81 10.02
N GLU A 68 10.62 -3.51 10.09
CA GLU A 68 10.79 -2.82 11.38
C GLU A 68 9.51 -2.78 12.20
N LYS A 69 8.36 -2.68 11.53
CA LYS A 69 7.05 -2.58 12.19
C LYS A 69 6.32 -3.91 12.29
N ASP A 70 6.93 -5.00 11.85
CA ASP A 70 6.33 -6.33 11.82
C ASP A 70 5.01 -6.36 11.06
N ILE A 71 5.01 -5.81 9.86
CA ILE A 71 3.86 -5.78 8.96
C ILE A 71 4.13 -6.66 7.74
N PRO A 72 3.26 -7.62 7.40
CA PRO A 72 3.41 -8.40 6.18
C PRO A 72 3.46 -7.52 4.93
N CYS A 73 4.42 -7.76 4.05
CA CYS A 73 4.62 -7.00 2.83
C CYS A 73 4.59 -7.92 1.61
N TYR A 74 3.78 -7.54 0.63
CA TYR A 74 3.58 -8.32 -0.58
C TYR A 74 3.88 -7.49 -1.81
N LYS A 75 4.38 -8.13 -2.85
CA LYS A 75 4.55 -7.53 -4.18
C LYS A 75 3.45 -8.05 -5.09
N MET A 76 2.75 -7.15 -5.76
CA MET A 76 1.78 -7.51 -6.78
C MET A 76 2.53 -7.92 -8.05
N VAL A 77 2.24 -9.10 -8.55
CA VAL A 77 2.92 -9.69 -9.71
C VAL A 77 1.87 -10.11 -10.76
N PRO A 78 2.06 -9.72 -12.02
CA PRO A 78 1.20 -10.22 -13.10
C PRO A 78 1.45 -11.72 -13.30
N THR A 79 0.37 -12.49 -13.37
CA THR A 79 0.43 -13.93 -13.57
C THR A 79 -0.43 -14.34 -14.76
N TYR A 80 0.03 -15.34 -15.46
CA TYR A 80 -0.66 -15.90 -16.61
C TYR A 80 -0.92 -17.38 -16.35
N LEU A 81 -2.15 -17.73 -16.08
CA LEU A 81 -2.56 -19.10 -15.82
C LEU A 81 -3.75 -19.48 -16.70
N SER A 82 -3.61 -20.58 -17.47
CA SER A 82 -4.69 -21.13 -18.31
C SER A 82 -5.27 -20.10 -19.30
N GLY A 83 -4.41 -19.25 -19.88
CA GLY A 83 -4.82 -18.21 -20.82
C GLY A 83 -5.49 -17.00 -20.18
N SER A 84 -5.52 -16.93 -18.86
CA SER A 84 -6.14 -15.84 -18.11
C SER A 84 -5.07 -15.00 -17.43
N PHE A 85 -5.12 -13.69 -17.64
CA PHE A 85 -4.24 -12.73 -16.98
C PHE A 85 -4.84 -12.31 -15.63
N SER A 86 -4.01 -12.32 -14.60
CA SER A 86 -4.39 -11.82 -13.28
C SER A 86 -3.18 -11.20 -12.59
N ILE A 87 -3.45 -10.36 -11.59
CA ILE A 87 -2.42 -9.77 -10.74
C ILE A 87 -2.61 -10.35 -9.34
N ARG A 88 -1.57 -10.99 -8.81
CA ARG A 88 -1.64 -11.67 -7.52
C ARG A 88 -0.54 -11.19 -6.58
N PRO A 89 -0.81 -11.20 -5.25
CA PRO A 89 0.21 -10.87 -4.26
C PRO A 89 1.15 -12.06 -4.02
N PHE A 90 2.44 -11.74 -3.91
CA PHE A 90 3.48 -12.67 -3.48
C PHE A 90 4.28 -12.02 -2.36
N GLU A 91 4.77 -12.81 -1.41
CA GLU A 91 5.65 -12.29 -0.38
C GLU A 91 6.82 -11.55 -0.99
N TYR A 92 7.13 -10.38 -0.45
CA TYR A 92 8.20 -9.56 -0.97
C TYR A 92 9.56 -10.19 -0.67
N GLU A 93 10.36 -10.37 -1.70
CA GLU A 93 11.74 -10.84 -1.59
C GLU A 93 12.68 -9.80 -2.23
N THR A 94 13.76 -9.49 -1.56
CA THR A 94 14.83 -8.68 -2.14
C THR A 94 15.62 -9.49 -3.17
N HIS A 95 16.36 -8.81 -4.05
CA HIS A 95 17.21 -9.51 -5.02
C HIS A 95 18.24 -10.43 -4.35
N ILE A 96 18.72 -10.06 -3.17
CA ILE A 96 19.67 -10.86 -2.40
C ILE A 96 19.00 -12.16 -1.93
N GLU A 97 17.78 -12.06 -1.41
CA GLU A 97 17.01 -13.23 -0.96
C GLU A 97 16.68 -14.17 -2.11
N VAL A 98 16.28 -13.61 -3.25
CA VAL A 98 16.02 -14.41 -4.46
C VAL A 98 17.28 -15.12 -4.93
N ALA A 99 18.41 -14.42 -4.98
CA ALA A 99 19.69 -15.00 -5.38
C ALA A 99 20.11 -16.13 -4.45
N ASN A 100 19.96 -15.96 -3.14
CA ASN A 100 20.28 -16.98 -2.14
C ASN A 100 19.37 -18.20 -2.28
N ARG A 101 18.07 -17.99 -2.50
CA ARG A 101 17.12 -19.09 -2.72
C ARG A 101 17.47 -19.90 -3.97
N LEU A 102 17.81 -19.23 -5.07
CA LEU A 102 18.20 -19.89 -6.31
C LEU A 102 19.51 -20.67 -6.15
N LYS A 103 20.48 -20.14 -5.41
CA LYS A 103 21.72 -20.85 -5.10
C LYS A 103 21.44 -22.12 -4.29
N GLN A 104 20.57 -22.06 -3.29
CA GLN A 104 20.19 -23.23 -2.51
C GLN A 104 19.55 -24.31 -3.37
N LYS A 105 18.68 -23.95 -4.32
CA LYS A 105 18.07 -24.91 -5.26
C LYS A 105 19.08 -25.56 -6.19
N SER A 106 20.11 -24.82 -6.63
CA SER A 106 21.13 -25.37 -7.52
C SER A 106 22.13 -26.30 -6.80
N MET A 107 22.20 -26.25 -5.48
CA MET A 107 23.04 -27.11 -4.66
C MET A 107 22.36 -28.44 -4.27
N LEU A 108 21.08 -28.56 -4.54
CA LEU A 108 20.30 -29.79 -4.35
C LEU A 108 20.25 -30.60 -5.64
#